data_ce9c7dce66910db3c9873ff8ba1ab5a4
#
_entry.id   ce9c7dce66910db3c9873ff8ba1ab5a4
#
_cell.length_a   1.000
_cell.length_b   1.000
_cell.length_c   1.000
_cell.angle_alpha   90.00
_cell.angle_beta   90.00
_cell.angle_gamma   90.00
#
_symmetry.space_group_name_H-M   'P 1'
#
loop_
_entity.id
_entity.type
_entity.pdbx_description
1 polymer ?
#
loop_
_entity_poly.entity_id
_entity_poly.type
_entity_poly.pdbx_seq_one_letter_code
_entity_poly.pdbx_strand_id
1 'polypeptide(L)'
;MKKLIAVLFISFFISAIFAEESSYKTKIEDATLTKGSLYKQEVFSVENITAFRIDALKITNLEKFGITTGLRVVHKVFIGKELKSFTNYIDLDEIDGLITSLQYMKTILKSKTIPGSYTEIKFSSKSGFQFMLYTVLNTQNKLDWNFMAQTNTSNEKTIVSLSNDDIDKLQKTLEQAKGKL
;
A
#
# COMPACT_ATOMS: atom_id res chain seq x y z
N MET A 1 12.21 -66.83 -22.56
CA MET A 1 12.44 -65.46 -22.95
C MET A 1 11.68 -64.61 -21.92
N LYS A 2 12.37 -64.07 -20.90
CA LYS A 2 11.77 -63.22 -19.80
C LYS A 2 11.94 -61.77 -20.21
N LYS A 3 10.83 -61.08 -20.47
CA LYS A 3 10.83 -59.65 -20.75
C LYS A 3 10.92 -58.89 -19.42
N LEU A 4 12.01 -58.19 -19.22
CA LEU A 4 12.25 -57.28 -18.09
C LEU A 4 11.51 -55.98 -18.38
N ILE A 5 10.49 -55.67 -17.61
CA ILE A 5 9.79 -54.38 -17.66
C ILE A 5 10.50 -53.45 -16.65
N ALA A 6 11.27 -52.50 -17.19
CA ALA A 6 11.85 -51.44 -16.40
C ALA A 6 10.78 -50.39 -16.15
N VAL A 7 10.32 -50.28 -14.88
CA VAL A 7 9.44 -49.23 -14.43
C VAL A 7 10.31 -48.04 -14.08
N LEU A 8 10.24 -47.01 -14.90
CA LEU A 8 10.92 -45.74 -14.69
C LEU A 8 10.08 -44.90 -13.68
N PHE A 9 10.53 -44.86 -12.42
CA PHE A 9 9.96 -43.95 -11.44
C PHE A 9 10.46 -42.54 -11.75
N ILE A 10 9.61 -41.75 -12.41
CA ILE A 10 9.80 -40.30 -12.52
C ILE A 10 9.32 -39.69 -11.20
N SER A 11 10.23 -39.44 -10.27
CA SER A 11 9.98 -38.66 -9.10
C SER A 11 9.84 -37.18 -9.51
N PHE A 12 8.60 -36.72 -9.62
CA PHE A 12 8.29 -35.32 -9.73
C PHE A 12 8.67 -34.64 -8.40
N PHE A 13 9.85 -34.04 -8.35
CA PHE A 13 10.17 -33.06 -7.33
C PHE A 13 9.32 -31.81 -7.60
N ILE A 14 8.15 -31.76 -6.99
CA ILE A 14 7.41 -30.50 -6.82
C ILE A 14 8.21 -29.68 -5.80
N SER A 15 9.16 -28.89 -6.30
CA SER A 15 9.73 -27.81 -5.50
C SER A 15 8.59 -26.80 -5.28
N ALA A 16 7.94 -26.91 -4.13
CA ALA A 16 7.11 -25.84 -3.63
C ALA A 16 8.03 -24.61 -3.46
N ILE A 17 8.02 -23.75 -4.46
CA ILE A 17 8.57 -22.40 -4.33
C ILE A 17 7.62 -21.71 -3.35
N PHE A 18 7.94 -21.81 -2.05
CA PHE A 18 7.44 -20.84 -1.09
C PHE A 18 8.08 -19.53 -1.52
N ALA A 19 7.32 -18.71 -2.23
CA ALA A 19 7.63 -17.30 -2.36
C ALA A 19 7.64 -16.79 -0.92
N GLU A 20 8.84 -16.68 -0.35
CA GLU A 20 9.07 -15.95 0.87
C GLU A 20 8.59 -14.53 0.56
N GLU A 21 7.41 -14.18 1.06
CA GLU A 21 6.88 -12.84 1.01
C GLU A 21 7.87 -12.01 1.82
N SER A 22 8.92 -11.50 1.16
CA SER A 22 9.89 -10.63 1.79
C SER A 22 9.13 -9.38 2.19
N SER A 23 8.67 -9.39 3.42
CA SER A 23 8.11 -8.22 4.10
C SER A 23 9.25 -7.19 4.15
N TYR A 24 9.31 -6.35 3.11
CA TYR A 24 10.24 -5.23 3.09
C TYR A 24 9.84 -4.29 4.22
N LYS A 25 10.59 -4.35 5.33
CA LYS A 25 10.42 -3.40 6.41
C LYS A 25 10.77 -2.01 5.90
N THR A 26 9.95 -1.05 6.27
CA THR A 26 10.27 0.36 6.05
C THR A 26 11.38 0.80 7.00
N LYS A 27 12.08 1.88 6.66
CA LYS A 27 13.08 2.49 7.56
C LYS A 27 12.44 2.95 8.87
N ILE A 28 11.17 3.36 8.84
CA ILE A 28 10.40 3.72 10.03
C ILE A 28 10.18 2.49 10.93
N GLU A 29 9.78 1.35 10.36
CA GLU A 29 9.62 0.11 11.11
C GLU A 29 10.94 -0.35 11.72
N ASP A 30 12.03 -0.31 10.97
CA ASP A 30 13.35 -0.65 11.49
C ASP A 30 13.76 0.27 12.64
N ALA A 31 13.50 1.57 12.52
CA ALA A 31 13.84 2.54 13.57
C ALA A 31 13.01 2.36 14.85
N THR A 32 11.78 1.86 14.75
CA THR A 32 10.83 1.75 15.87
C THR A 32 10.72 0.35 16.46
N LEU A 33 10.97 -0.70 15.67
CA LEU A 33 10.81 -2.10 16.09
C LEU A 33 12.13 -2.76 16.53
N THR A 34 13.25 -2.07 16.41
CA THR A 34 14.54 -2.60 16.89
C THR A 34 14.55 -2.71 18.41
N LYS A 35 14.60 -3.96 18.91
CA LYS A 35 14.60 -4.23 20.35
C LYS A 35 15.82 -3.60 21.03
N GLY A 36 15.59 -2.96 22.18
CA GLY A 36 16.65 -2.35 22.98
C GLY A 36 17.09 -0.98 22.48
N SER A 37 16.49 -0.42 21.43
CA SER A 37 16.81 0.94 20.99
C SER A 37 15.94 1.98 21.68
N LEU A 38 16.55 3.10 22.06
CA LEU A 38 15.86 4.27 22.59
C LEU A 38 15.64 5.28 21.48
N TYR A 39 14.36 5.66 21.23
CA TYR A 39 14.02 6.63 20.21
C TYR A 39 12.97 7.63 20.70
N LYS A 40 13.00 8.82 20.11
CA LYS A 40 11.96 9.85 20.22
C LYS A 40 11.11 9.82 18.96
N GLN A 41 9.80 9.77 19.10
CA GLN A 41 8.86 9.87 17.99
C GLN A 41 8.07 11.17 18.09
N GLU A 42 8.12 11.96 17.02
CA GLU A 42 7.30 13.15 16.83
C GLU A 42 6.26 12.86 15.76
N VAL A 43 4.99 13.15 16.08
CA VAL A 43 3.84 12.88 15.21
C VAL A 43 3.17 14.20 14.88
N PHE A 44 3.12 14.52 13.60
CA PHE A 44 2.43 15.70 13.09
C PHE A 44 1.19 15.24 12.33
N SER A 45 0.03 15.31 12.98
CA SER A 45 -1.24 14.99 12.32
C SER A 45 -1.49 15.97 11.18
N VAL A 46 -1.81 15.44 10.01
CA VAL A 46 -2.06 16.25 8.83
C VAL A 46 -3.55 16.33 8.55
N GLU A 47 -4.18 15.22 8.21
CA GLU A 47 -5.60 15.19 7.89
C GLU A 47 -6.21 13.79 7.97
N ASN A 48 -7.56 13.76 8.04
CA ASN A 48 -8.36 12.56 7.84
C ASN A 48 -8.99 12.62 6.44
N ILE A 49 -8.82 11.54 5.68
CA ILE A 49 -9.39 11.40 4.34
C ILE A 49 -10.28 10.17 4.36
N THR A 50 -11.58 10.36 4.26
CA THR A 50 -12.57 9.28 4.32
C THR A 50 -12.29 8.36 5.52
N ALA A 51 -11.70 7.17 5.31
CA ALA A 51 -11.40 6.19 6.36
C ALA A 51 -9.94 6.21 6.84
N PHE A 52 -9.08 7.05 6.25
CA PHE A 52 -7.66 7.10 6.55
C PHE A 52 -7.29 8.34 7.35
N ARG A 53 -6.41 8.17 8.34
CA ARG A 53 -5.65 9.25 8.96
C ARG A 53 -4.22 9.22 8.46
N ILE A 54 -3.72 10.37 8.03
CA ILE A 54 -2.34 10.54 7.58
C ILE A 54 -1.62 11.43 8.56
N ASP A 55 -0.51 10.93 9.10
CA ASP A 55 0.39 11.64 9.99
C ASP A 55 1.78 11.69 9.37
N ALA A 56 2.47 12.83 9.47
CA ALA A 56 3.91 12.90 9.22
C ALA A 56 4.67 12.47 10.48
N LEU A 57 5.71 11.65 10.31
CA LEU A 57 6.51 11.10 11.40
C LEU A 57 7.96 11.54 11.30
N LYS A 58 8.54 11.86 12.46
CA LYS A 58 9.98 12.01 12.63
C LYS A 58 10.43 11.15 13.80
N ILE A 59 11.29 10.19 13.51
CA ILE A 59 11.86 9.25 14.48
C ILE A 59 13.32 9.64 14.68
N THR A 60 13.70 9.95 15.91
CA THR A 60 15.10 10.24 16.27
C THR A 60 15.62 9.10 17.15
N ASN A 61 16.63 8.39 16.67
CA ASN A 61 17.35 7.43 17.50
C ASN A 61 18.23 8.21 18.49
N LEU A 62 17.99 8.05 19.79
CA LEU A 62 18.67 8.83 20.83
C LEU A 62 20.07 8.31 21.17
N GLU A 63 20.41 7.09 20.74
CA GLU A 63 21.73 6.49 20.96
C GLU A 63 22.69 6.80 19.81
N LYS A 64 22.17 6.76 18.56
CA LYS A 64 22.96 6.94 17.34
C LYS A 64 22.75 8.31 16.67
N PHE A 65 21.85 9.14 17.23
CA PHE A 65 21.46 10.47 16.71
C PHE A 65 21.00 10.47 15.24
N GLY A 66 20.58 9.30 14.73
CA GLY A 66 20.00 9.17 13.38
C GLY A 66 18.55 9.62 13.34
N ILE A 67 18.16 10.29 12.25
CA ILE A 67 16.77 10.73 12.01
C ILE A 67 16.21 9.92 10.85
N THR A 68 14.99 9.38 11.05
CA THR A 68 14.18 8.73 10.01
C THR A 68 12.86 9.45 9.93
N THR A 69 12.43 9.82 8.73
CA THR A 69 11.17 10.52 8.48
C THR A 69 10.32 9.78 7.45
N GLY A 70 9.03 9.99 7.50
CA GLY A 70 8.07 9.45 6.54
C GLY A 70 6.63 9.65 7.00
N LEU A 71 5.70 8.89 6.44
CA LEU A 71 4.28 8.98 6.75
C LEU A 71 3.79 7.75 7.49
N ARG A 72 2.76 7.95 8.30
CA ARG A 72 1.93 6.90 8.87
C ARG A 72 0.52 7.04 8.34
N VAL A 73 0.01 5.97 7.72
CA VAL A 73 -1.38 5.84 7.27
C VAL A 73 -2.09 4.89 8.23
N VAL A 74 -3.13 5.38 8.90
CA VAL A 74 -3.93 4.58 9.84
C VAL A 74 -5.34 4.44 9.29
N HIS A 75 -5.79 3.21 9.11
CA HIS A 75 -7.14 2.86 8.71
C HIS A 75 -7.83 2.08 9.82
N LYS A 76 -9.01 2.54 10.24
CA LYS A 76 -9.85 1.83 11.22
C LYS A 76 -11.09 1.31 10.51
N VAL A 77 -11.32 0.01 10.59
CA VAL A 77 -12.44 -0.67 9.94
C VAL A 77 -13.06 -1.72 10.86
N PHE A 78 -14.38 -1.88 10.80
CA PHE A 78 -15.07 -2.96 11.47
C PHE A 78 -14.92 -4.27 10.69
N ILE A 79 -14.40 -5.31 11.36
CA ILE A 79 -14.36 -6.67 10.85
C ILE A 79 -15.26 -7.52 11.74
N GLY A 80 -16.47 -7.77 11.24
CA GLY A 80 -17.54 -8.31 12.10
C GLY A 80 -17.97 -7.27 13.13
N LYS A 81 -17.85 -7.59 14.42
CA LYS A 81 -18.19 -6.69 15.55
C LYS A 81 -16.95 -5.97 16.13
N GLU A 82 -15.76 -6.27 15.65
CA GLU A 82 -14.51 -5.73 16.19
C GLU A 82 -14.00 -4.57 15.34
N LEU A 83 -13.63 -3.46 16.00
CA LEU A 83 -12.93 -2.37 15.36
C LEU A 83 -11.44 -2.72 15.29
N LYS A 84 -10.92 -2.93 14.07
CA LYS A 84 -9.50 -3.19 13.83
C LYS A 84 -8.81 -1.96 13.26
N SER A 85 -7.55 -1.78 13.62
CA SER A 85 -6.69 -0.71 13.11
C SER A 85 -5.55 -1.31 12.31
N PHE A 86 -5.41 -0.85 11.07
CA PHE A 86 -4.30 -1.18 10.18
C PHE A 86 -3.41 0.05 10.06
N THR A 87 -2.12 -0.16 10.21
CA THR A 87 -1.12 0.91 10.14
C THR A 87 -0.08 0.55 9.09
N ASN A 88 0.15 1.46 8.16
CA ASN A 88 1.21 1.38 7.18
C ASN A 88 2.15 2.57 7.35
N TYR A 89 3.42 2.33 7.02
CA TYR A 89 4.43 3.36 6.98
C TYR A 89 4.90 3.56 5.54
N ILE A 90 5.18 4.80 5.17
CA ILE A 90 5.70 5.18 3.86
C ILE A 90 6.98 5.96 4.12
N ASP A 91 8.09 5.40 3.69
CA ASP A 91 9.39 6.05 3.85
C ASP A 91 9.49 7.34 3.04
N LEU A 92 10.34 8.27 3.45
CA LEU A 92 10.53 9.55 2.76
C LEU A 92 10.85 9.38 1.27
N ASP A 93 11.63 8.35 0.92
CA ASP A 93 12.02 8.06 -0.47
C ASP A 93 10.88 7.50 -1.33
N GLU A 94 9.77 7.08 -0.74
CA GLU A 94 8.58 6.60 -1.45
C GLU A 94 7.54 7.71 -1.72
N ILE A 95 7.59 8.83 -0.96
CA ILE A 95 6.53 9.85 -0.97
C ILE A 95 6.41 10.52 -2.33
N ASP A 96 7.52 10.83 -3.00
CA ASP A 96 7.50 11.45 -4.32
C ASP A 96 6.92 10.53 -5.39
N GLY A 97 7.28 9.24 -5.34
CA GLY A 97 6.70 8.22 -6.20
C GLY A 97 5.19 8.08 -6.00
N LEU A 98 4.75 8.14 -4.75
CA LEU A 98 3.34 8.11 -4.38
C LEU A 98 2.57 9.31 -4.95
N ILE A 99 3.07 10.53 -4.74
CA ILE A 99 2.44 11.77 -5.25
C ILE A 99 2.40 11.76 -6.78
N THR A 100 3.50 11.39 -7.43
CA THR A 100 3.59 11.31 -8.90
C THR A 100 2.61 10.29 -9.48
N SER A 101 2.51 9.11 -8.85
CA SER A 101 1.57 8.07 -9.28
C SER A 101 0.13 8.54 -9.15
N LEU A 102 -0.20 9.25 -8.08
CA LEU A 102 -1.52 9.82 -7.86
C LEU A 102 -1.87 10.90 -8.90
N GLN A 103 -0.92 11.77 -9.24
CA GLN A 103 -1.06 12.78 -10.30
C GLN A 103 -1.32 12.13 -11.65
N TYR A 104 -0.60 11.05 -11.98
CA TYR A 104 -0.79 10.29 -13.20
C TYR A 104 -2.21 9.68 -13.27
N MET A 105 -2.66 9.01 -12.20
CA MET A 105 -4.01 8.44 -12.12
C MET A 105 -5.09 9.52 -12.29
N LYS A 106 -4.92 10.70 -11.67
CA LYS A 106 -5.82 11.85 -11.87
C LYS A 106 -5.87 12.32 -13.32
N THR A 107 -4.74 12.32 -14.02
CA THR A 107 -4.70 12.70 -15.44
C THR A 107 -5.53 11.76 -16.29
N ILE A 108 -5.47 10.46 -16.01
CA ILE A 108 -6.27 9.45 -16.69
C ILE A 108 -7.77 9.66 -16.41
N LEU A 109 -8.15 9.86 -15.16
CA LEU A 109 -9.54 10.14 -14.78
C LEU A 109 -10.08 11.40 -15.50
N LYS A 110 -9.28 12.44 -15.60
CA LYS A 110 -9.66 13.69 -16.29
C LYS A 110 -9.78 13.52 -17.81
N SER A 111 -8.97 12.66 -18.41
CA SER A 111 -9.01 12.41 -19.86
C SER A 111 -10.29 11.74 -20.32
N LYS A 112 -11.02 11.10 -19.40
CA LYS A 112 -12.20 10.29 -19.66
C LYS A 112 -11.97 9.19 -20.71
N THR A 113 -10.72 8.86 -20.98
CA THR A 113 -10.35 7.77 -21.90
C THR A 113 -10.52 6.46 -21.16
N ILE A 114 -11.38 5.60 -21.68
CA ILE A 114 -11.65 4.28 -21.11
C ILE A 114 -10.98 3.24 -21.99
N PRO A 115 -10.15 2.34 -21.43
CA PRO A 115 -9.53 1.28 -22.20
C PRO A 115 -10.56 0.27 -22.73
N GLY A 116 -10.22 -0.41 -23.83
CA GLY A 116 -11.09 -1.44 -24.42
C GLY A 116 -11.10 -2.76 -23.65
N SER A 117 -10.29 -2.91 -22.59
CA SER A 117 -10.16 -4.11 -21.77
C SER A 117 -10.00 -3.73 -20.30
N TYR A 118 -10.14 -4.72 -19.41
CA TYR A 118 -9.81 -4.56 -18.00
C TYR A 118 -8.37 -4.04 -17.84
N THR A 119 -8.22 -2.98 -17.09
CA THR A 119 -6.93 -2.30 -16.89
C THR A 119 -6.78 -1.90 -15.42
N GLU A 120 -5.60 -2.12 -14.86
CA GLU A 120 -5.20 -1.67 -13.54
C GLU A 120 -3.95 -0.78 -13.62
N ILE A 121 -3.93 0.28 -12.82
CA ILE A 121 -2.77 1.14 -12.58
C ILE A 121 -2.61 1.23 -11.07
N LYS A 122 -1.50 0.72 -10.55
CA LYS A 122 -1.31 0.52 -9.12
C LYS A 122 0.00 1.13 -8.64
N PHE A 123 -0.06 1.78 -7.48
CA PHE A 123 1.08 2.09 -6.63
C PHE A 123 1.03 1.19 -5.40
N SER A 124 2.18 0.63 -5.00
CA SER A 124 2.32 -0.15 -3.76
C SER A 124 3.54 0.35 -3.00
N SER A 125 3.34 0.69 -1.72
CA SER A 125 4.44 1.01 -0.80
C SER A 125 5.10 -0.26 -0.26
N LYS A 126 6.29 -0.14 0.31
CA LYS A 126 7.00 -1.25 0.99
C LYS A 126 6.17 -1.87 2.12
N SER A 127 5.41 -1.07 2.85
CA SER A 127 4.53 -1.56 3.93
C SER A 127 3.21 -2.17 3.46
N GLY A 128 2.97 -2.25 2.14
CA GLY A 128 1.76 -2.84 1.58
C GLY A 128 0.57 -1.88 1.46
N PHE A 129 0.75 -0.58 1.72
CA PHE A 129 -0.29 0.40 1.38
C PHE A 129 -0.36 0.58 -0.13
N GLN A 130 -1.58 0.56 -0.68
CA GLN A 130 -1.78 0.61 -2.12
C GLN A 130 -2.82 1.65 -2.52
N PHE A 131 -2.59 2.29 -3.68
CA PHE A 131 -3.60 2.94 -4.48
C PHE A 131 -3.76 2.21 -5.79
N MET A 132 -5.00 2.10 -6.26
CA MET A 132 -5.29 1.46 -7.54
C MET A 132 -6.39 2.21 -8.27
N LEU A 133 -6.12 2.55 -9.52
CA LEU A 133 -7.09 2.96 -10.52
C LEU A 133 -7.35 1.75 -11.42
N TYR A 134 -8.59 1.30 -11.51
CA TYR A 134 -8.94 0.10 -12.28
C TYR A 134 -10.29 0.27 -12.96
N THR A 135 -10.51 -0.50 -14.03
CA THR A 135 -11.78 -0.46 -14.75
C THR A 135 -12.76 -1.49 -14.21
N VAL A 136 -14.02 -1.10 -14.10
CA VAL A 136 -15.14 -1.95 -13.73
C VAL A 136 -16.25 -1.85 -14.78
N LEU A 137 -17.08 -2.88 -14.89
CA LEU A 137 -18.31 -2.77 -15.68
C LEU A 137 -19.35 -1.99 -14.88
N ASN A 138 -19.86 -0.91 -15.47
CA ASN A 138 -20.96 -0.17 -14.91
C ASN A 138 -22.32 -0.87 -15.21
N THR A 139 -23.41 -0.30 -14.73
CA THR A 139 -24.77 -0.83 -14.89
C THR A 139 -25.22 -0.94 -16.36
N GLN A 140 -24.52 -0.30 -17.30
CA GLN A 140 -24.77 -0.36 -18.75
C GLN A 140 -23.83 -1.33 -19.48
N ASN A 141 -23.11 -2.20 -18.74
CA ASN A 141 -22.09 -3.10 -19.27
C ASN A 141 -20.95 -2.37 -20.03
N LYS A 142 -20.68 -1.12 -19.68
CA LYS A 142 -19.53 -0.36 -20.19
C LYS A 142 -18.46 -0.28 -19.12
N LEU A 143 -17.21 -0.33 -19.54
CA LEU A 143 -16.08 -0.10 -18.64
C LEU A 143 -16.11 1.34 -18.12
N ASP A 144 -15.78 1.50 -16.85
CA ASP A 144 -15.63 2.80 -16.21
C ASP A 144 -14.46 2.73 -15.22
N TRP A 145 -13.84 3.87 -14.92
CA TRP A 145 -12.75 3.93 -13.97
C TRP A 145 -13.26 3.98 -12.52
N ASN A 146 -12.66 3.17 -11.67
CA ASN A 146 -12.84 3.22 -10.22
C ASN A 146 -11.50 3.39 -9.52
N PHE A 147 -11.47 4.16 -8.44
CA PHE A 147 -10.27 4.42 -7.67
C PHE A 147 -10.44 3.91 -6.25
N MET A 148 -9.43 3.21 -5.75
CA MET A 148 -9.43 2.69 -4.39
C MET A 148 -8.08 2.85 -3.70
N ALA A 149 -8.11 2.82 -2.36
CA ALA A 149 -6.95 2.64 -1.51
C ALA A 149 -7.14 1.39 -0.64
N GLN A 150 -6.04 0.73 -0.29
CA GLN A 150 -6.04 -0.47 0.55
C GLN A 150 -4.86 -0.45 1.51
N THR A 151 -5.12 -0.81 2.78
CA THR A 151 -4.09 -0.84 3.84
C THR A 151 -3.62 -2.24 4.22
N ASN A 152 -4.28 -3.28 3.70
CA ASN A 152 -3.85 -4.67 3.91
C ASN A 152 -4.30 -5.53 2.72
N THR A 153 -3.36 -5.94 1.89
CA THR A 153 -3.62 -6.70 0.67
C THR A 153 -4.21 -8.08 0.91
N SER A 154 -4.00 -8.64 2.10
CA SER A 154 -4.59 -9.94 2.49
C SER A 154 -6.02 -9.82 3.04
N ASN A 155 -6.59 -8.61 3.11
CA ASN A 155 -7.92 -8.38 3.67
C ASN A 155 -8.72 -7.37 2.84
N GLU A 156 -9.67 -7.89 2.06
CA GLU A 156 -10.54 -7.06 1.21
C GLU A 156 -11.37 -6.01 1.96
N LYS A 157 -11.66 -6.23 3.25
CA LYS A 157 -12.38 -5.24 4.09
C LYS A 157 -11.58 -3.97 4.35
N THR A 158 -10.29 -3.96 4.00
CA THR A 158 -9.45 -2.77 4.07
C THR A 158 -9.43 -1.94 2.79
N ILE A 159 -10.23 -2.33 1.79
CA ILE A 159 -10.42 -1.58 0.55
C ILE A 159 -11.39 -0.43 0.83
N VAL A 160 -11.02 0.76 0.38
CA VAL A 160 -11.83 1.97 0.44
C VAL A 160 -11.91 2.57 -0.95
N SER A 161 -13.13 2.64 -1.50
CA SER A 161 -13.37 3.40 -2.72
C SER A 161 -13.25 4.90 -2.43
N LEU A 162 -12.57 5.61 -3.29
CA LEU A 162 -12.31 7.04 -3.18
C LEU A 162 -12.97 7.79 -4.33
N SER A 163 -13.64 8.89 -4.00
CA SER A 163 -14.19 9.83 -4.98
C SER A 163 -13.10 10.72 -5.60
N ASN A 164 -13.43 11.44 -6.66
CA ASN A 164 -12.50 12.42 -7.23
C ASN A 164 -12.09 13.49 -6.22
N ASP A 165 -13.00 13.94 -5.36
CA ASP A 165 -12.72 14.93 -4.32
C ASP A 165 -11.77 14.36 -3.25
N ASP A 166 -11.93 13.07 -2.90
CA ASP A 166 -11.01 12.39 -1.98
C ASP A 166 -9.60 12.28 -2.57
N ILE A 167 -9.48 12.05 -3.88
CA ILE A 167 -8.19 11.98 -4.57
C ILE A 167 -7.48 13.34 -4.54
N ASP A 168 -8.21 14.43 -4.79
CA ASP A 168 -7.68 15.80 -4.72
C ASP A 168 -7.24 16.16 -3.31
N LYS A 169 -8.06 15.81 -2.32
CA LYS A 169 -7.75 16.00 -0.91
C LYS A 169 -6.53 15.18 -0.49
N LEU A 170 -6.45 13.94 -0.93
CA LEU A 170 -5.35 13.03 -0.66
C LEU A 170 -4.01 13.57 -1.18
N GLN A 171 -3.97 14.03 -2.44
CA GLN A 171 -2.77 14.63 -3.01
C GLN A 171 -2.31 15.83 -2.18
N LYS A 172 -3.21 16.76 -1.89
CA LYS A 172 -2.91 17.94 -1.06
C LYS A 172 -2.39 17.56 0.32
N THR A 173 -2.99 16.54 0.94
CA THR A 173 -2.57 16.05 2.26
C THR A 173 -1.17 15.46 2.23
N LEU A 174 -0.83 14.68 1.19
CA LEU A 174 0.52 14.11 1.02
C LEU A 174 1.58 15.21 0.82
N GLU A 175 1.28 16.22 0.00
CA GLU A 175 2.16 17.37 -0.21
C GLU A 175 2.37 18.17 1.09
N GLN A 176 1.32 18.41 1.86
CA GLN A 176 1.40 19.05 3.17
C GLN A 176 2.18 18.23 4.19
N ALA A 177 1.98 16.91 4.20
CA ALA A 177 2.70 16.01 5.08
C ALA A 177 4.19 15.99 4.76
N LYS A 178 4.55 15.95 3.47
CA LYS A 178 5.94 16.05 3.02
C LYS A 178 6.60 17.35 3.49
N GLY A 179 5.89 18.47 3.46
CA GLY A 179 6.39 19.76 3.92
C GLY A 179 6.65 19.85 5.43
N LYS A 180 6.20 18.86 6.23
CA LYS A 180 6.44 18.77 7.68
C LYS A 180 7.62 17.87 8.05
N LEU A 181 8.23 17.16 7.09
CA LEU A 181 9.33 16.22 7.28
C LEU A 181 10.68 16.87 7.07
#